data_e3218fa94001693f43acade828554af3
#
_entry.id   e3218fa94001693f43acade828554af3
#
_cell.length_a   1.000
_cell.length_b   1.000
_cell.length_c   1.000
_cell.angle_alpha   90.00
_cell.angle_beta   90.00
_cell.angle_gamma   90.00
#
_symmetry.space_group_name_H-M   'P 1'
#
loop_
_entity.id
_entity.type
_entity.pdbx_description
1 polymer ?
#
loop_
_entity_poly.entity_id
_entity_poly.type
_entity_poly.pdbx_seq_one_letter_code
_entity_poly.pdbx_strand_id
1 'polypeptide(L)'
;RYIRYSDCRIVRKMIKALENLSDRITVNYEGEPCYDIVFSKDFSEIGNELKKFNIENKKLCIVTESNVGPLYAEQLKNALEPLCKKIIIHEFKAGEENKHVGTVEDIYETLIVNRFDRNDMLLALGGGVTGDITGFAAATYLRGIDFVQVPTTLLSQVDSSIGGKTGVDFKAYKNMVGAFYMPKLVYMNLSTLNSLPEREYLEGMGEIIKHGLIRDKEYFYWLKENKDKIISRDYETVKKMIFVSCNIKR
;
A
#
# COMPACT_ATOMS: atom_id res chain seq x y z
N ARG A 1 -12.32 -4.41 -32.96
CA ARG A 1 -11.12 -5.29 -33.09
C ARG A 1 -11.25 -6.39 -32.05
N TYR A 2 -11.51 -7.60 -32.48
CA TYR A 2 -11.60 -8.80 -31.63
C TYR A 2 -10.25 -9.08 -30.99
N ILE A 3 -10.20 -9.18 -29.65
CA ILE A 3 -9.01 -9.59 -28.88
C ILE A 3 -8.81 -11.09 -29.15
N ARG A 4 -7.63 -11.46 -29.61
CA ARG A 4 -7.30 -12.82 -30.02
C ARG A 4 -7.22 -13.77 -28.81
N TYR A 5 -7.69 -14.99 -29.00
CA TYR A 5 -7.65 -16.14 -28.07
C TYR A 5 -6.23 -16.55 -27.56
N SER A 6 -5.17 -15.82 -27.90
CA SER A 6 -3.80 -16.05 -27.44
C SER A 6 -3.54 -15.67 -25.99
N ASP A 7 -4.36 -14.78 -25.42
CA ASP A 7 -4.16 -14.30 -24.04
C ASP A 7 -4.67 -15.30 -22.99
N CYS A 8 -5.54 -16.22 -23.40
CA CYS A 8 -6.08 -17.29 -22.54
C CYS A 8 -5.01 -18.28 -22.02
N ARG A 9 -3.87 -18.42 -22.73
CA ARG A 9 -2.76 -19.30 -22.28
C ARG A 9 -1.91 -18.66 -21.17
N ILE A 10 -1.80 -17.35 -21.17
CA ILE A 10 -1.05 -16.62 -20.13
C ILE A 10 -1.82 -16.70 -18.83
N VAL A 11 -3.13 -16.50 -18.86
CA VAL A 11 -4.02 -16.56 -17.70
C VAL A 11 -4.12 -17.99 -17.14
N ARG A 12 -4.24 -19.02 -17.97
CA ARG A 12 -4.16 -20.43 -17.53
C ARG A 12 -2.80 -20.77 -16.91
N LYS A 13 -1.71 -20.18 -17.40
CA LYS A 13 -0.39 -20.27 -16.76
C LYS A 13 -0.35 -19.54 -15.44
N MET A 14 -1.01 -18.37 -15.31
CA MET A 14 -1.12 -17.64 -14.05
C MET A 14 -1.97 -18.40 -13.03
N ILE A 15 -3.13 -18.94 -13.40
CA ILE A 15 -3.99 -19.74 -12.50
C ILE A 15 -3.28 -21.03 -12.06
N LYS A 16 -2.50 -21.71 -12.92
CA LYS A 16 -1.67 -22.86 -12.55
C LYS A 16 -0.41 -22.48 -11.75
N ALA A 17 0.16 -21.31 -11.97
CA ALA A 17 1.24 -20.77 -11.12
C ALA A 17 0.74 -20.37 -9.72
N LEU A 18 -0.58 -20.33 -9.51
CA LEU A 18 -1.25 -20.04 -8.24
C LEU A 18 -1.29 -21.24 -7.26
N GLU A 19 -0.77 -22.39 -7.64
CA GLU A 19 -0.49 -23.50 -6.70
C GLU A 19 0.75 -23.22 -5.82
N ASN A 20 1.59 -22.23 -6.22
CA ASN A 20 2.69 -21.69 -5.41
C ASN A 20 2.63 -20.15 -5.49
N LEU A 21 1.71 -19.53 -4.73
CA LEU A 21 1.64 -18.08 -4.61
C LEU A 21 2.96 -17.54 -4.04
N SER A 22 3.66 -16.75 -4.85
CA SER A 22 4.78 -15.97 -4.35
C SER A 22 4.29 -14.95 -3.32
N ASP A 23 5.04 -14.78 -2.24
CA ASP A 23 4.77 -13.72 -1.25
C ASP A 23 5.27 -12.34 -1.74
N ARG A 24 5.60 -12.23 -3.04
CA ARG A 24 6.21 -11.02 -3.61
C ARG A 24 5.81 -10.81 -5.08
N ILE A 25 5.59 -9.54 -5.43
CA ILE A 25 5.47 -9.06 -6.80
C ILE A 25 6.48 -7.95 -7.01
N THR A 26 7.34 -8.04 -8.02
CA THR A 26 8.19 -6.92 -8.43
C THR A 26 7.43 -6.04 -9.42
N VAL A 27 7.36 -4.76 -9.12
CA VAL A 27 6.81 -3.74 -10.02
C VAL A 27 7.96 -3.12 -10.81
N ASN A 28 7.80 -3.10 -12.13
CA ASN A 28 8.78 -2.52 -13.04
C ASN A 28 8.34 -1.12 -13.46
N TYR A 29 9.30 -0.22 -13.65
CA TYR A 29 9.10 1.09 -14.24
C TYR A 29 10.09 1.24 -15.41
N GLU A 30 9.59 1.61 -16.59
CA GLU A 30 10.38 1.71 -17.84
C GLU A 30 11.18 0.44 -18.17
N GLY A 31 10.65 -0.73 -17.79
CA GLY A 31 11.27 -2.04 -18.07
C GLY A 31 12.22 -2.53 -16.98
N GLU A 32 12.60 -1.69 -16.02
CA GLU A 32 13.53 -2.04 -14.93
C GLU A 32 12.78 -2.26 -13.60
N PRO A 33 13.28 -3.17 -12.72
CA PRO A 33 12.73 -3.35 -11.39
C PRO A 33 12.76 -2.04 -10.58
N CYS A 34 11.62 -1.64 -10.03
CA CYS A 34 11.46 -0.39 -9.30
C CYS A 34 11.26 -0.62 -7.80
N TYR A 35 10.27 -1.40 -7.43
CA TYR A 35 10.00 -1.78 -6.04
C TYR A 35 9.25 -3.10 -5.95
N ASP A 36 9.22 -3.69 -4.76
CA ASP A 36 8.47 -4.90 -4.49
C ASP A 36 7.18 -4.62 -3.73
N ILE A 37 6.15 -5.42 -4.02
CA ILE A 37 4.97 -5.61 -3.18
C ILE A 37 5.17 -6.92 -2.43
N VAL A 38 5.18 -6.88 -1.10
CA VAL A 38 5.34 -8.05 -0.23
C VAL A 38 4.04 -8.34 0.50
N PHE A 39 3.60 -9.58 0.45
CA PHE A 39 2.40 -10.07 1.13
C PHE A 39 2.81 -10.80 2.41
N SER A 40 2.33 -10.34 3.54
CA SER A 40 2.61 -10.96 4.85
C SER A 40 1.33 -11.13 5.65
N LYS A 41 1.38 -12.06 6.59
CA LYS A 41 0.28 -12.28 7.52
C LYS A 41 0.22 -11.24 8.63
N ASP A 42 1.37 -10.69 9.01
CA ASP A 42 1.53 -9.72 10.09
C ASP A 42 2.76 -8.81 9.86
N PHE A 43 3.26 -8.11 10.89
CA PHE A 43 4.45 -7.26 10.79
C PHE A 43 5.78 -7.98 11.11
N SER A 44 5.81 -9.29 11.34
CA SER A 44 7.02 -10.00 11.76
C SER A 44 8.16 -9.92 10.74
N GLU A 45 7.84 -9.91 9.45
CA GLU A 45 8.84 -9.90 8.36
C GLU A 45 9.24 -8.49 7.90
N ILE A 46 8.56 -7.42 8.34
CA ILE A 46 8.82 -6.07 7.83
C ILE A 46 10.26 -5.60 8.12
N GLY A 47 10.80 -5.97 9.28
CA GLY A 47 12.18 -5.66 9.63
C GLY A 47 13.18 -6.28 8.67
N ASN A 48 12.97 -7.54 8.28
CA ASN A 48 13.81 -8.23 7.31
C ASN A 48 13.74 -7.57 5.93
N GLU A 49 12.55 -7.15 5.51
CA GLU A 49 12.35 -6.45 4.25
C GLU A 49 12.98 -5.06 4.21
N LEU A 50 13.03 -4.37 5.33
CA LEU A 50 13.59 -3.01 5.39
C LEU A 50 15.11 -2.99 5.59
N LYS A 51 15.74 -4.07 6.07
CA LYS A 51 17.21 -4.15 6.23
C LYS A 51 17.97 -3.81 4.94
N LYS A 52 17.43 -4.17 3.77
CA LYS A 52 18.05 -3.86 2.47
C LYS A 52 18.17 -2.36 2.18
N PHE A 53 17.49 -1.51 2.95
CA PHE A 53 17.55 -0.05 2.85
C PHE A 53 18.43 0.60 3.94
N ASN A 54 19.24 -0.19 4.69
CA ASN A 54 20.16 0.25 5.75
C ASN A 54 19.43 1.04 6.86
N ILE A 55 18.28 0.54 7.32
CA ILE A 55 17.44 1.24 8.31
C ILE A 55 18.10 1.39 9.68
N GLU A 56 19.12 0.61 10.00
CA GLU A 56 19.92 0.71 11.23
C GLU A 56 20.55 2.10 11.42
N ASN A 57 20.81 2.81 10.32
CA ASN A 57 21.38 4.15 10.32
C ASN A 57 20.35 5.26 10.10
N LYS A 58 19.05 4.90 9.96
CA LYS A 58 17.98 5.82 9.60
C LYS A 58 17.05 6.11 10.77
N LYS A 59 16.49 7.32 10.78
CA LYS A 59 15.28 7.61 11.53
C LYS A 59 14.07 7.24 10.67
N LEU A 60 13.05 6.66 11.31
CA LEU A 60 11.81 6.26 10.68
C LEU A 60 10.66 7.10 11.25
N CYS A 61 9.79 7.58 10.39
CA CYS A 61 8.53 8.22 10.81
C CYS A 61 7.34 7.41 10.28
N ILE A 62 6.59 6.80 11.18
CA ILE A 62 5.30 6.20 10.86
C ILE A 62 4.30 7.34 10.77
N VAL A 63 3.75 7.56 9.58
CA VAL A 63 2.64 8.49 9.35
C VAL A 63 1.37 7.67 9.28
N THR A 64 0.41 7.98 10.14
CA THR A 64 -0.86 7.26 10.27
C THR A 64 -2.00 8.23 10.57
N GLU A 65 -3.22 7.71 10.66
CA GLU A 65 -4.39 8.49 11.00
C GLU A 65 -5.15 7.89 12.20
N SER A 66 -6.04 8.67 12.80
CA SER A 66 -6.66 8.41 14.10
C SER A 66 -7.49 7.13 14.22
N ASN A 67 -7.89 6.46 13.13
CA ASN A 67 -8.58 5.16 13.19
C ASN A 67 -7.58 4.00 13.14
N VAL A 68 -6.51 4.12 12.34
CA VAL A 68 -5.51 3.07 12.12
C VAL A 68 -4.40 3.11 13.17
N GLY A 69 -3.98 4.31 13.59
CA GLY A 69 -2.91 4.52 14.56
C GLY A 69 -3.09 3.68 15.84
N PRO A 70 -4.22 3.79 16.54
CA PRO A 70 -4.48 3.02 17.77
C PRO A 70 -4.45 1.50 17.60
N LEU A 71 -4.71 1.01 16.39
CA LEU A 71 -4.75 -0.43 16.11
C LEU A 71 -3.37 -1.02 15.80
N TYR A 72 -2.54 -0.26 15.06
CA TYR A 72 -1.37 -0.86 14.41
C TYR A 72 -0.06 -0.08 14.57
N ALA A 73 -0.08 1.22 14.94
CA ALA A 73 1.13 2.02 14.94
C ALA A 73 2.18 1.52 15.93
N GLU A 74 1.77 1.18 17.15
CA GLU A 74 2.69 0.62 18.15
C GLU A 74 3.18 -0.79 17.78
N GLN A 75 2.36 -1.60 17.12
CA GLN A 75 2.80 -2.93 16.65
C GLN A 75 3.90 -2.78 15.59
N LEU A 76 3.71 -1.88 14.61
CA LEU A 76 4.70 -1.60 13.57
C LEU A 76 5.96 -0.98 14.16
N LYS A 77 5.81 -0.03 15.10
CA LYS A 77 6.93 0.59 15.81
C LYS A 77 7.77 -0.44 16.55
N ASN A 78 7.14 -1.31 17.35
CA ASN A 78 7.84 -2.33 18.13
C ASN A 78 8.59 -3.33 17.24
N ALA A 79 8.08 -3.64 16.05
CA ALA A 79 8.77 -4.50 15.08
C ALA A 79 10.03 -3.84 14.48
N LEU A 80 10.09 -2.51 14.43
CA LEU A 80 11.17 -1.76 13.76
C LEU A 80 12.12 -1.04 14.72
N GLU A 81 11.69 -0.68 15.92
CA GLU A 81 12.47 0.09 16.89
C GLU A 81 13.85 -0.51 17.22
N PRO A 82 13.99 -1.86 17.38
CA PRO A 82 15.30 -2.48 17.62
C PRO A 82 16.23 -2.44 16.41
N LEU A 83 15.73 -2.09 15.22
CA LEU A 83 16.42 -2.22 13.94
C LEU A 83 16.78 -0.87 13.31
N CYS A 84 16.39 0.25 13.92
CA CYS A 84 16.60 1.59 13.36
C CYS A 84 17.23 2.52 14.40
N LYS A 85 17.74 3.67 13.93
CA LYS A 85 18.36 4.67 14.81
C LYS A 85 17.38 5.35 15.75
N LYS A 86 16.17 5.62 15.26
CA LYS A 86 15.06 6.24 15.99
C LYS A 86 13.78 6.00 15.19
N ILE A 87 12.66 5.78 15.88
CA ILE A 87 11.34 5.73 15.24
C ILE A 87 10.38 6.63 15.98
N ILE A 88 9.56 7.37 15.23
CA ILE A 88 8.51 8.23 15.75
C ILE A 88 7.19 7.94 15.03
N ILE A 89 6.10 8.34 15.63
CA ILE A 89 4.76 8.29 15.04
C ILE A 89 4.26 9.71 14.85
N HIS A 90 3.75 10.01 13.66
CA HIS A 90 2.96 11.18 13.34
C HIS A 90 1.54 10.72 13.03
N GLU A 91 0.57 11.17 13.85
CA GLU A 91 -0.83 10.83 13.66
C GLU A 91 -1.62 12.11 13.29
N PHE A 92 -2.42 12.02 12.21
CA PHE A 92 -3.35 13.06 11.81
C PHE A 92 -4.79 12.58 11.92
N LYS A 93 -5.77 13.46 11.82
CA LYS A 93 -7.19 13.12 11.91
C LYS A 93 -7.64 12.37 10.66
N ALA A 94 -8.31 11.23 10.84
CA ALA A 94 -8.88 10.44 9.74
C ALA A 94 -9.92 11.24 8.94
N GLY A 95 -10.09 10.88 7.67
CA GLY A 95 -11.11 11.42 6.77
C GLY A 95 -10.51 12.08 5.53
N GLU A 96 -11.25 12.00 4.43
CA GLU A 96 -10.85 12.60 3.15
C GLU A 96 -10.71 14.13 3.24
N GLU A 97 -11.47 14.77 4.12
CA GLU A 97 -11.37 16.20 4.37
C GLU A 97 -9.99 16.66 4.87
N ASN A 98 -9.21 15.73 5.41
CA ASN A 98 -7.85 15.98 5.89
C ASN A 98 -6.78 15.70 4.80
N LYS A 99 -7.20 15.31 3.59
CA LYS A 99 -6.30 15.10 2.44
C LYS A 99 -5.94 16.42 1.77
N HIS A 100 -5.20 17.30 2.46
CA HIS A 100 -4.86 18.64 1.97
C HIS A 100 -3.43 19.05 2.36
N VAL A 101 -2.95 20.15 1.77
CA VAL A 101 -1.58 20.66 1.98
C VAL A 101 -1.28 20.92 3.45
N GLY A 102 -2.23 21.43 4.23
CA GLY A 102 -2.03 21.68 5.67
C GLY A 102 -1.60 20.43 6.44
N THR A 103 -2.20 19.26 6.17
CA THR A 103 -1.76 18.00 6.78
C THR A 103 -0.33 17.63 6.37
N VAL A 104 0.08 17.96 5.15
CA VAL A 104 1.46 17.75 4.68
C VAL A 104 2.42 18.70 5.42
N GLU A 105 2.02 19.94 5.68
CA GLU A 105 2.80 20.92 6.46
C GLU A 105 3.01 20.44 7.90
N ASP A 106 2.00 19.83 8.54
CA ASP A 106 2.12 19.24 9.87
C ASP A 106 3.15 18.08 9.91
N ILE A 107 3.17 17.27 8.83
CA ILE A 107 4.20 16.24 8.69
C ILE A 107 5.59 16.88 8.56
N TYR A 108 5.75 17.92 7.75
CA TYR A 108 7.05 18.62 7.62
C TYR A 108 7.52 19.18 8.96
N GLU A 109 6.65 19.82 9.73
CA GLU A 109 7.01 20.34 11.05
C GLU A 109 7.51 19.21 11.97
N THR A 110 6.78 18.07 12.00
CA THR A 110 7.20 16.90 12.76
C THR A 110 8.58 16.41 12.36
N LEU A 111 8.86 16.32 11.05
CA LEU A 111 10.15 15.88 10.53
C LEU A 111 11.28 16.85 10.88
N ILE A 112 11.04 18.17 10.73
CA ILE A 112 12.02 19.23 11.02
C ILE A 112 12.38 19.24 12.50
N VAL A 113 11.39 19.26 13.39
CA VAL A 113 11.60 19.27 14.85
C VAL A 113 12.37 18.02 15.31
N ASN A 114 12.14 16.89 14.68
CA ASN A 114 12.86 15.63 14.94
C ASN A 114 14.15 15.48 14.14
N ARG A 115 14.58 16.54 13.41
CA ARG A 115 15.83 16.60 12.64
C ARG A 115 15.99 15.46 11.64
N PHE A 116 14.91 15.12 10.91
CA PHE A 116 14.99 14.17 9.80
C PHE A 116 15.81 14.74 8.66
N ASP A 117 16.66 13.91 8.06
CA ASP A 117 17.47 14.26 6.90
C ASP A 117 17.10 13.40 5.67
N ARG A 118 17.81 13.61 4.56
CA ARG A 118 17.54 12.91 3.28
C ARG A 118 17.72 11.40 3.32
N ASN A 119 18.44 10.88 4.28
CA ASN A 119 18.71 9.45 4.42
C ASN A 119 17.63 8.76 5.24
N ASP A 120 16.79 9.52 5.94
CA ASP A 120 15.71 8.97 6.76
C ASP A 120 14.54 8.47 5.89
N MET A 121 13.51 7.89 6.49
CA MET A 121 12.45 7.23 5.74
C MET A 121 11.08 7.44 6.40
N LEU A 122 10.03 7.59 5.56
CA LEU A 122 8.64 7.60 5.99
C LEU A 122 7.99 6.24 5.78
N LEU A 123 7.08 5.85 6.67
CA LEU A 123 6.21 4.70 6.52
C LEU A 123 4.74 5.17 6.54
N ALA A 124 4.03 4.97 5.44
CA ALA A 124 2.61 5.32 5.31
C ALA A 124 1.76 4.16 5.83
N LEU A 125 1.34 4.19 7.09
CA LEU A 125 0.49 3.15 7.70
C LEU A 125 -0.97 3.58 7.65
N GLY A 126 -1.75 3.08 6.69
CA GLY A 126 -3.16 3.46 6.58
C GLY A 126 -3.81 3.15 5.23
N GLY A 127 -4.95 3.76 4.99
CA GLY A 127 -5.66 3.70 3.72
C GLY A 127 -5.04 4.58 2.63
N GLY A 128 -5.77 4.78 1.53
CA GLY A 128 -5.32 5.57 0.38
C GLY A 128 -4.97 7.02 0.73
N VAL A 129 -5.76 7.66 1.60
CA VAL A 129 -5.49 9.03 2.07
C VAL A 129 -4.11 9.13 2.72
N THR A 130 -3.81 8.23 3.66
CA THR A 130 -2.52 8.19 4.35
C THR A 130 -1.36 7.94 3.37
N GLY A 131 -1.55 6.99 2.45
CA GLY A 131 -0.56 6.68 1.42
C GLY A 131 -0.23 7.86 0.51
N ASP A 132 -1.26 8.57 0.05
CA ASP A 132 -1.15 9.70 -0.86
C ASP A 132 -0.48 10.91 -0.18
N ILE A 133 -0.93 11.27 1.03
CA ILE A 133 -0.35 12.37 1.82
C ILE A 133 1.11 12.10 2.16
N THR A 134 1.41 10.90 2.68
CA THR A 134 2.78 10.53 3.09
C THR A 134 3.71 10.47 1.90
N GLY A 135 3.27 9.89 0.79
CA GLY A 135 4.07 9.84 -0.44
C GLY A 135 4.33 11.22 -1.02
N PHE A 136 3.37 12.15 -0.96
CA PHE A 136 3.57 13.53 -1.38
C PHE A 136 4.49 14.29 -0.41
N ALA A 137 4.35 14.09 0.90
CA ALA A 137 5.29 14.63 1.87
C ALA A 137 6.72 14.12 1.63
N ALA A 138 6.87 12.82 1.35
CA ALA A 138 8.17 12.23 1.02
C ALA A 138 8.76 12.80 -0.26
N ALA A 139 7.95 13.01 -1.29
CA ALA A 139 8.40 13.56 -2.57
C ALA A 139 8.94 15.00 -2.46
N THR A 140 8.41 15.76 -1.52
CA THR A 140 8.65 17.21 -1.43
C THR A 140 9.56 17.62 -0.27
N TYR A 141 9.56 16.88 0.86
CA TYR A 141 10.45 17.13 1.98
C TYR A 141 11.92 16.97 1.56
N LEU A 142 12.73 18.01 1.78
CA LEU A 142 14.14 18.08 1.36
C LEU A 142 14.40 17.73 -0.12
N ARG A 143 13.42 17.89 -0.98
CA ARG A 143 13.38 17.52 -2.42
C ARG A 143 13.36 16.02 -2.67
N GLY A 144 12.89 15.24 -1.71
CA GLY A 144 12.69 13.81 -1.78
C GLY A 144 13.43 13.03 -0.70
N ILE A 145 12.69 12.21 0.06
CA ILE A 145 13.22 11.20 0.97
C ILE A 145 12.52 9.87 0.70
N ASP A 146 13.15 8.78 1.09
CA ASP A 146 12.58 7.44 0.89
C ASP A 146 11.27 7.26 1.64
N PHE A 147 10.33 6.49 1.07
CA PHE A 147 9.14 6.07 1.80
C PHE A 147 8.70 4.65 1.46
N VAL A 148 7.91 4.07 2.35
CA VAL A 148 7.33 2.73 2.26
C VAL A 148 5.82 2.84 2.45
N GLN A 149 5.06 2.12 1.62
CA GLN A 149 3.61 1.97 1.78
C GLN A 149 3.32 0.76 2.68
N VAL A 150 2.47 0.95 3.67
CA VAL A 150 1.92 -0.11 4.54
C VAL A 150 0.39 0.00 4.52
N PRO A 151 -0.23 -0.40 3.38
CA PRO A 151 -1.66 -0.21 3.15
C PRO A 151 -2.51 -1.12 4.05
N THR A 152 -3.55 -0.56 4.68
CA THR A 152 -4.41 -1.25 5.64
C THR A 152 -5.85 -1.44 5.18
N THR A 153 -6.29 -0.79 4.10
CA THR A 153 -7.62 -1.00 3.51
C THR A 153 -7.52 -1.85 2.25
N LEU A 154 -8.57 -2.59 1.90
CA LEU A 154 -8.58 -3.42 0.71
C LEU A 154 -8.35 -2.58 -0.56
N LEU A 155 -9.00 -1.41 -0.66
CA LEU A 155 -8.82 -0.49 -1.79
C LEU A 155 -7.36 -0.02 -1.90
N SER A 156 -6.70 0.34 -0.79
CA SER A 156 -5.30 0.75 -0.84
C SER A 156 -4.37 -0.40 -1.22
N GLN A 157 -4.66 -1.62 -0.80
CA GLN A 157 -3.86 -2.80 -1.15
C GLN A 157 -3.92 -3.16 -2.64
N VAL A 158 -5.07 -2.94 -3.31
CA VAL A 158 -5.24 -3.34 -4.71
C VAL A 158 -5.13 -2.20 -5.72
N ASP A 159 -5.13 -0.95 -5.27
CA ASP A 159 -5.15 0.23 -6.15
C ASP A 159 -4.19 1.33 -5.72
N SER A 160 -4.47 2.09 -4.66
CA SER A 160 -3.80 3.38 -4.42
C SER A 160 -2.33 3.26 -4.00
N SER A 161 -1.89 2.15 -3.39
CA SER A 161 -0.47 1.94 -3.06
C SER A 161 0.41 1.57 -4.26
N ILE A 162 -0.17 1.39 -5.46
CA ILE A 162 0.50 0.88 -6.64
C ILE A 162 0.59 1.98 -7.71
N GLY A 163 1.80 2.19 -8.25
CA GLY A 163 2.02 3.09 -9.38
C GLY A 163 2.50 4.50 -9.01
N GLY A 164 2.83 4.76 -7.72
CA GLY A 164 3.53 5.97 -7.29
C GLY A 164 2.75 7.27 -7.42
N LYS A 165 1.45 7.22 -7.63
CA LYS A 165 0.60 8.42 -7.58
C LYS A 165 0.47 8.87 -6.14
N THR A 166 0.93 10.08 -5.84
CA THR A 166 0.84 10.67 -4.50
C THR A 166 0.30 12.08 -4.62
N GLY A 167 -0.45 12.55 -3.63
CA GLY A 167 -0.99 13.90 -3.72
C GLY A 167 -2.09 14.19 -2.72
N VAL A 168 -2.59 15.41 -2.82
CA VAL A 168 -3.62 15.96 -1.95
C VAL A 168 -4.68 16.67 -2.76
N ASP A 169 -5.80 16.91 -2.12
CA ASP A 169 -6.88 17.73 -2.64
C ASP A 169 -6.52 19.21 -2.53
N PHE A 170 -7.02 20.00 -3.44
CA PHE A 170 -6.88 21.44 -3.43
C PHE A 170 -8.26 22.10 -3.44
N LYS A 171 -8.67 22.67 -2.31
CA LYS A 171 -10.02 23.24 -2.11
C LYS A 171 -11.09 22.18 -2.40
N ALA A 172 -11.97 22.43 -3.39
CA ALA A 172 -13.02 21.49 -3.81
C ALA A 172 -12.57 20.48 -4.88
N TYR A 173 -11.33 20.52 -5.29
CA TYR A 173 -10.81 19.70 -6.38
C TYR A 173 -9.98 18.53 -5.84
N LYS A 174 -10.43 17.31 -6.14
CA LYS A 174 -9.75 16.08 -5.69
C LYS A 174 -8.48 15.79 -6.49
N ASN A 175 -7.41 15.39 -5.78
CA ASN A 175 -6.16 14.88 -6.35
C ASN A 175 -5.46 15.81 -7.36
N MET A 176 -5.60 17.13 -7.21
CA MET A 176 -5.06 18.09 -8.18
C MET A 176 -3.61 18.51 -7.92
N VAL A 177 -3.11 18.28 -6.72
CA VAL A 177 -1.74 18.63 -6.33
C VAL A 177 -1.02 17.37 -5.88
N GLY A 178 0.08 17.03 -6.53
CA GLY A 178 0.78 15.78 -6.22
C GLY A 178 2.05 15.58 -7.02
N ALA A 179 2.64 14.40 -6.84
CA ALA A 179 3.84 13.97 -7.54
C ALA A 179 3.72 12.48 -7.90
N PHE A 180 4.39 12.08 -8.98
CA PHE A 180 4.71 10.66 -9.20
C PHE A 180 5.96 10.33 -8.38
N TYR A 181 5.79 9.61 -7.29
CA TYR A 181 6.88 9.25 -6.39
C TYR A 181 6.75 7.78 -5.97
N MET A 182 7.68 6.95 -6.44
CA MET A 182 7.60 5.51 -6.23
C MET A 182 8.06 5.16 -4.80
N PRO A 183 7.31 4.29 -4.08
CA PRO A 183 7.76 3.78 -2.79
C PRO A 183 8.98 2.86 -2.97
N LYS A 184 9.78 2.69 -1.92
CA LYS A 184 10.84 1.68 -1.90
C LYS A 184 10.31 0.26 -1.72
N LEU A 185 9.14 0.15 -1.10
CA LEU A 185 8.46 -1.10 -0.79
C LEU A 185 6.98 -0.83 -0.57
N VAL A 186 6.14 -1.78 -0.96
CA VAL A 186 4.75 -1.88 -0.49
C VAL A 186 4.67 -3.14 0.37
N TYR A 187 4.45 -2.98 1.68
CA TYR A 187 4.33 -4.09 2.62
C TYR A 187 2.88 -4.28 3.04
N MET A 188 2.26 -5.34 2.58
CA MET A 188 0.85 -5.66 2.83
C MET A 188 0.73 -6.65 4.00
N ASN A 189 0.43 -6.15 5.18
CA ASN A 189 -0.04 -6.98 6.28
C ASN A 189 -1.52 -7.29 6.06
N LEU A 190 -1.82 -8.50 5.60
CA LEU A 190 -3.20 -8.88 5.26
C LEU A 190 -4.12 -9.00 6.48
N SER A 191 -3.57 -9.19 7.70
CA SER A 191 -4.40 -9.23 8.91
C SER A 191 -5.10 -7.91 9.22
N THR A 192 -4.61 -6.78 8.68
CA THR A 192 -5.25 -5.48 8.85
C THR A 192 -6.67 -5.44 8.28
N LEU A 193 -6.96 -6.28 7.30
CA LEU A 193 -8.30 -6.40 6.74
C LEU A 193 -9.31 -6.99 7.73
N ASN A 194 -8.87 -7.70 8.79
CA ASN A 194 -9.78 -8.27 9.79
C ASN A 194 -10.48 -7.19 10.63
N SER A 195 -9.81 -6.06 10.87
CA SER A 195 -10.40 -4.92 11.60
C SER A 195 -11.08 -3.90 10.68
N LEU A 196 -10.94 -4.06 9.35
CA LEU A 196 -11.53 -3.14 8.38
C LEU A 196 -13.06 -3.23 8.43
N PRO A 197 -13.80 -2.13 8.62
CA PRO A 197 -15.26 -2.13 8.56
C PRO A 197 -15.78 -2.76 7.26
N GLU A 198 -16.92 -3.46 7.35
CA GLU A 198 -17.49 -4.18 6.21
C GLU A 198 -17.74 -3.26 5.00
N ARG A 199 -18.24 -2.05 5.25
CA ARG A 199 -18.47 -1.07 4.19
C ARG A 199 -17.21 -0.77 3.41
N GLU A 200 -16.09 -0.48 4.09
CA GLU A 200 -14.81 -0.16 3.45
C GLU A 200 -14.20 -1.38 2.74
N TYR A 201 -14.42 -2.58 3.28
CA TYR A 201 -14.03 -3.81 2.62
C TYR A 201 -14.79 -3.99 1.30
N LEU A 202 -16.11 -3.75 1.29
CA LEU A 202 -16.95 -3.83 0.08
C LEU A 202 -16.61 -2.72 -0.93
N GLU A 203 -16.22 -1.53 -0.49
CA GLU A 203 -15.72 -0.46 -1.38
C GLU A 203 -14.48 -0.94 -2.15
N GLY A 204 -13.53 -1.60 -1.47
CA GLY A 204 -12.36 -2.21 -2.12
C GLY A 204 -12.72 -3.32 -3.10
N MET A 205 -13.79 -4.09 -2.83
CA MET A 205 -14.29 -5.12 -3.75
C MET A 205 -14.77 -4.52 -5.09
N GLY A 206 -15.24 -3.29 -5.10
CA GLY A 206 -15.63 -2.59 -6.34
C GLY A 206 -14.49 -2.51 -7.34
N GLU A 207 -13.28 -2.16 -6.90
CA GLU A 207 -12.08 -2.11 -7.76
C GLU A 207 -11.64 -3.51 -8.21
N ILE A 208 -11.69 -4.49 -7.33
CA ILE A 208 -11.36 -5.89 -7.65
C ILE A 208 -12.30 -6.45 -8.73
N ILE A 209 -13.60 -6.22 -8.60
CA ILE A 209 -14.60 -6.64 -9.60
C ILE A 209 -14.33 -5.94 -10.93
N LYS A 210 -14.00 -4.65 -10.91
CA LYS A 210 -13.60 -3.88 -12.09
C LYS A 210 -12.38 -4.50 -12.77
N HIS A 211 -11.35 -4.91 -12.04
CA HIS A 211 -10.18 -5.61 -12.59
C HIS A 211 -10.60 -6.88 -13.36
N GLY A 212 -11.48 -7.70 -12.78
CA GLY A 212 -12.02 -8.89 -13.44
C GLY A 212 -12.80 -8.55 -14.72
N LEU A 213 -13.70 -7.56 -14.65
CA LEU A 213 -14.57 -7.20 -15.77
C LEU A 213 -13.80 -6.63 -16.97
N ILE A 214 -12.75 -5.82 -16.74
CA ILE A 214 -12.06 -5.12 -17.83
C ILE A 214 -10.80 -5.85 -18.33
N ARG A 215 -10.22 -6.77 -17.55
CA ARG A 215 -8.93 -7.39 -17.86
C ARG A 215 -8.94 -8.91 -17.87
N ASP A 216 -9.71 -9.54 -16.98
CA ASP A 216 -9.60 -10.98 -16.74
C ASP A 216 -10.96 -11.62 -16.41
N LYS A 217 -11.62 -12.13 -17.45
CA LYS A 217 -12.92 -12.79 -17.32
C LYS A 217 -12.87 -14.03 -16.41
N GLU A 218 -11.79 -14.81 -16.43
CA GLU A 218 -11.65 -16.02 -15.60
C GLU A 218 -11.51 -15.61 -14.12
N TYR A 219 -10.78 -14.54 -13.85
CA TYR A 219 -10.69 -13.95 -12.52
C TYR A 219 -12.06 -13.49 -12.00
N PHE A 220 -12.87 -12.86 -12.84
CA PHE A 220 -14.22 -12.46 -12.47
C PHE A 220 -15.08 -13.67 -12.05
N TYR A 221 -15.05 -14.77 -12.80
CA TYR A 221 -15.78 -15.98 -12.43
C TYR A 221 -15.22 -16.63 -11.17
N TRP A 222 -13.91 -16.64 -11.01
CA TRP A 222 -13.27 -17.14 -9.79
C TRP A 222 -13.70 -16.35 -8.55
N LEU A 223 -13.82 -15.01 -8.64
CA LEU A 223 -14.35 -14.17 -7.56
C LEU A 223 -15.79 -14.57 -7.20
N LYS A 224 -16.64 -14.80 -8.20
CA LYS A 224 -18.01 -15.24 -8.01
C LYS A 224 -18.11 -16.59 -7.31
N GLU A 225 -17.30 -17.56 -7.71
CA GLU A 225 -17.26 -18.92 -7.15
C GLU A 225 -16.75 -18.90 -5.69
N ASN A 226 -15.85 -18.00 -5.35
CA ASN A 226 -15.24 -17.90 -4.03
C ASN A 226 -15.84 -16.80 -3.13
N LYS A 227 -17.00 -16.25 -3.48
CA LYS A 227 -17.61 -15.10 -2.80
C LYS A 227 -17.76 -15.30 -1.29
N ASP A 228 -18.16 -16.47 -0.83
CA ASP A 228 -18.40 -16.75 0.59
C ASP A 228 -17.08 -16.75 1.39
N LYS A 229 -15.99 -17.29 0.81
CA LYS A 229 -14.66 -17.24 1.39
C LYS A 229 -14.08 -15.83 1.39
N ILE A 230 -14.35 -15.03 0.35
CA ILE A 230 -13.94 -13.63 0.27
C ILE A 230 -14.65 -12.80 1.35
N ILE A 231 -15.97 -12.97 1.50
CA ILE A 231 -16.78 -12.27 2.51
C ILE A 231 -16.32 -12.67 3.93
N SER A 232 -16.04 -13.95 4.16
CA SER A 232 -15.54 -14.44 5.46
C SER A 232 -14.06 -14.10 5.70
N ARG A 233 -13.40 -13.42 4.76
CA ARG A 233 -11.99 -13.01 4.82
C ARG A 233 -11.03 -14.19 5.00
N ASP A 234 -11.32 -15.34 4.35
CA ASP A 234 -10.41 -16.48 4.32
C ASP A 234 -9.05 -16.05 3.80
N TYR A 235 -8.00 -16.25 4.61
CA TYR A 235 -6.67 -15.69 4.36
C TYR A 235 -6.10 -16.06 3.00
N GLU A 236 -6.12 -17.34 2.63
CA GLU A 236 -5.54 -17.81 1.36
C GLU A 236 -6.32 -17.29 0.15
N THR A 237 -7.65 -17.25 0.27
CA THR A 237 -8.53 -16.73 -0.78
C THR A 237 -8.34 -15.23 -0.96
N VAL A 238 -8.28 -14.46 0.13
CA VAL A 238 -8.06 -13.01 0.11
C VAL A 238 -6.65 -12.67 -0.41
N LYS A 239 -5.62 -13.39 0.03
CA LYS A 239 -4.25 -13.25 -0.49
C LYS A 239 -4.20 -13.45 -1.99
N LYS A 240 -4.84 -14.52 -2.49
CA LYS A 240 -4.93 -14.81 -3.92
C LYS A 240 -5.66 -13.71 -4.68
N MET A 241 -6.76 -13.24 -4.15
CA MET A 241 -7.56 -12.15 -4.72
C MET A 241 -6.72 -10.87 -4.88
N ILE A 242 -6.03 -10.44 -3.82
CA ILE A 242 -5.18 -9.25 -3.83
C ILE A 242 -4.00 -9.43 -4.78
N PHE A 243 -3.34 -10.59 -4.74
CA PHE A 243 -2.20 -10.90 -5.62
C PHE A 243 -2.57 -10.76 -7.10
N VAL A 244 -3.71 -11.31 -7.53
CA VAL A 244 -4.18 -11.20 -8.92
C VAL A 244 -4.51 -9.75 -9.27
N SER A 245 -5.22 -9.03 -8.39
CA SER A 245 -5.55 -7.63 -8.60
C SER A 245 -4.30 -6.75 -8.73
N CYS A 246 -3.28 -6.94 -7.88
CA CYS A 246 -2.00 -6.24 -7.98
C CYS A 246 -1.28 -6.53 -9.30
N ASN A 247 -1.32 -7.77 -9.80
CA ASN A 247 -0.75 -8.12 -11.10
C ASN A 247 -1.48 -7.49 -12.29
N ILE A 248 -2.77 -7.22 -12.17
CA ILE A 248 -3.56 -6.53 -13.20
C ILE A 248 -3.26 -5.02 -13.17
N LYS A 249 -3.04 -4.45 -11.98
CA LYS A 249 -2.85 -3.01 -11.77
C LYS A 249 -1.46 -2.52 -12.15
N ARG A 250 -0.41 -3.31 -11.92
CA ARG A 250 1.00 -2.97 -12.19
C ARG A 250 1.34 -2.81 -13.68
#